data_e101d7d75ee1bb7bffeb4c587cd31883
#
_entry.id   e101d7d75ee1bb7bffeb4c587cd31883
#
_cell.length_a   1.000
_cell.length_b   1.000
_cell.length_c   1.000
_cell.angle_alpha   90.00
_cell.angle_beta   90.00
_cell.angle_gamma   90.00
#
_symmetry.space_group_name_H-M   'P 1'
#
loop_
_entity.id
_entity.type
_entity.pdbx_description
1 polymer ?
#
loop_
_entity_poly.entity_id
_entity_poly.type
_entity_poly.pdbx_seq_one_letter_code
_entity_poly.pdbx_strand_id
1 'polypeptide(L)'
;MEEALAEFLRHLALEKNASAHTVKSYREDLVQALDFFRGHLQGRALEPALLTTRLLRSYMAWLHEQGYAKTTIGRRVSAVRSWCRFLCRQGTLAANPADGLRGPHQAKKLPHFLGEEDVARLLAAPPAETPLGVRDRAVLETLYSAGLRVSELTGLDLERVDLDSGLATVRGKGKRERLALLGPQALEALKRWLAVREGLAQGRGRAQAAVFLNKNGSRLTSRSVGRLVEKYLAQVGLDPRTSPHTLRHSFATHLLDNGADIRSVQELLGHRSLSTTQIYTHVTTHRLQESYEKAHPRA
;
A
#
# COMPACT_ATOMS: atom_id res chain seq x y z
N MET A 1 -9.72 -12.99 -27.93
CA MET A 1 -8.95 -12.08 -27.05
C MET A 1 -9.43 -12.05 -25.59
N GLU A 2 -10.71 -12.30 -25.32
CA GLU A 2 -11.22 -12.41 -23.93
C GLU A 2 -10.63 -13.62 -23.19
N GLU A 3 -10.54 -14.75 -23.87
CA GLU A 3 -9.91 -15.96 -23.33
C GLU A 3 -8.44 -15.71 -23.01
N ALA A 4 -7.71 -15.07 -23.92
CA ALA A 4 -6.32 -14.68 -23.72
C ALA A 4 -6.14 -13.65 -22.54
N LEU A 5 -7.15 -12.79 -22.29
CA LEU A 5 -7.17 -11.95 -21.08
C LEU A 5 -7.35 -12.80 -19.82
N ALA A 6 -8.28 -13.77 -19.84
CA ALA A 6 -8.51 -14.66 -18.70
C ALA A 6 -7.25 -15.48 -18.36
N GLU A 7 -6.54 -15.98 -19.37
CA GLU A 7 -5.26 -16.68 -19.22
C GLU A 7 -4.17 -15.79 -18.65
N PHE A 8 -4.06 -14.56 -19.15
CA PHE A 8 -3.13 -13.58 -18.58
C PHE A 8 -3.38 -13.28 -17.12
N LEU A 9 -4.65 -13.11 -16.72
CA LEU A 9 -5.01 -12.87 -15.32
C LEU A 9 -4.70 -14.09 -14.43
N ARG A 10 -4.91 -15.32 -14.94
CA ARG A 10 -4.47 -16.56 -14.28
C ARG A 10 -2.95 -16.61 -14.13
N HIS A 11 -2.19 -16.31 -15.20
CA HIS A 11 -0.74 -16.21 -15.16
C HIS A 11 -0.25 -15.21 -14.12
N LEU A 12 -0.87 -14.02 -14.02
CA LEU A 12 -0.53 -13.04 -13.00
C LEU A 12 -0.79 -13.58 -11.58
N ALA A 13 -1.90 -14.28 -11.37
CA ALA A 13 -2.26 -14.80 -10.07
C ALA A 13 -1.37 -15.97 -9.64
N LEU A 14 -1.18 -16.95 -10.50
CA LEU A 14 -0.57 -18.24 -10.17
C LEU A 14 0.95 -18.23 -10.35
N GLU A 15 1.45 -17.75 -11.49
CA GLU A 15 2.88 -17.80 -11.79
C GLU A 15 3.65 -16.57 -11.31
N LYS A 16 3.03 -15.37 -11.40
CA LYS A 16 3.65 -14.13 -10.92
C LYS A 16 3.34 -13.82 -9.47
N ASN A 17 2.51 -14.64 -8.82
CA ASN A 17 2.06 -14.44 -7.43
C ASN A 17 1.64 -12.99 -7.16
N ALA A 18 0.92 -12.39 -8.13
CA ALA A 18 0.44 -11.02 -8.03
C ALA A 18 -0.67 -10.92 -6.98
N SER A 19 -0.71 -9.80 -6.25
CA SER A 19 -1.76 -9.58 -5.26
C SER A 19 -3.15 -9.53 -5.92
N ALA A 20 -4.21 -9.88 -5.18
CA ALA A 20 -5.59 -9.77 -5.65
C ALA A 20 -5.92 -8.35 -6.16
N HIS A 21 -5.40 -7.31 -5.51
CA HIS A 21 -5.53 -5.93 -5.97
C HIS A 21 -4.82 -5.68 -7.31
N THR A 22 -3.65 -6.26 -7.51
CA THR A 22 -2.93 -6.15 -8.79
C THR A 22 -3.73 -6.81 -9.90
N VAL A 23 -4.18 -8.05 -9.69
CA VAL A 23 -5.00 -8.79 -10.67
C VAL A 23 -6.29 -8.03 -10.99
N LYS A 24 -6.98 -7.51 -9.97
CA LYS A 24 -8.18 -6.68 -10.14
C LYS A 24 -7.90 -5.43 -10.99
N SER A 25 -6.86 -4.67 -10.66
CA SER A 25 -6.50 -3.46 -11.40
C SER A 25 -6.14 -3.76 -12.86
N TYR A 26 -5.41 -4.83 -13.12
CA TYR A 26 -5.08 -5.25 -14.48
C TYR A 26 -6.34 -5.67 -15.25
N ARG A 27 -7.26 -6.39 -14.60
CA ARG A 27 -8.55 -6.76 -15.20
C ARG A 27 -9.34 -5.51 -15.63
N GLU A 28 -9.53 -4.56 -14.71
CA GLU A 28 -10.28 -3.32 -14.99
C GLU A 28 -9.65 -2.52 -16.12
N ASP A 29 -8.31 -2.38 -16.11
CA ASP A 29 -7.57 -1.65 -17.13
C ASP A 29 -7.68 -2.31 -18.52
N LEU A 30 -7.56 -3.64 -18.58
CA LEU A 30 -7.58 -4.37 -19.84
C LEU A 30 -9.00 -4.58 -20.39
N VAL A 31 -10.00 -4.72 -19.53
CA VAL A 31 -11.41 -4.72 -19.98
C VAL A 31 -11.73 -3.41 -20.67
N GLN A 32 -11.38 -2.27 -20.05
CA GLN A 32 -11.60 -0.97 -20.68
C GLN A 32 -10.82 -0.81 -22.00
N ALA A 33 -9.58 -1.33 -22.07
CA ALA A 33 -8.82 -1.29 -23.31
C ALA A 33 -9.48 -2.13 -24.41
N LEU A 34 -10.00 -3.31 -24.07
CA LEU A 34 -10.75 -4.17 -25.01
C LEU A 34 -12.03 -3.51 -25.50
N ASP A 35 -12.77 -2.83 -24.62
CA ASP A 35 -13.99 -2.11 -24.99
C ASP A 35 -13.68 -0.97 -25.99
N PHE A 36 -12.60 -0.20 -25.73
CA PHE A 36 -12.13 0.80 -26.67
C PHE A 36 -11.73 0.17 -28.02
N PHE A 37 -10.98 -0.94 -28.01
CA PHE A 37 -10.55 -1.58 -29.26
C PHE A 37 -11.74 -2.08 -30.09
N ARG A 38 -12.75 -2.67 -29.45
CA ARG A 38 -14.00 -3.09 -30.13
C ARG A 38 -14.73 -1.91 -30.78
N GLY A 39 -14.89 -0.81 -30.03
CA GLY A 39 -15.52 0.39 -30.57
C GLY A 39 -14.74 0.97 -31.74
N HIS A 40 -13.41 1.05 -31.64
CA HIS A 40 -12.53 1.57 -32.68
C HIS A 40 -12.51 0.71 -33.95
N LEU A 41 -12.69 -0.60 -33.81
CA LEU A 41 -12.79 -1.56 -34.91
C LEU A 41 -14.22 -1.73 -35.46
N GLN A 42 -15.15 -0.85 -35.09
CA GLN A 42 -16.54 -0.84 -35.55
C GLN A 42 -17.25 -2.21 -35.37
N GLY A 43 -17.02 -2.85 -34.22
CA GLY A 43 -17.64 -4.12 -33.88
C GLY A 43 -16.98 -5.38 -34.49
N ARG A 44 -15.91 -5.20 -35.27
CA ARG A 44 -15.10 -6.36 -35.72
C ARG A 44 -14.45 -7.03 -34.53
N ALA A 45 -14.36 -8.36 -34.59
CA ALA A 45 -13.63 -9.11 -33.57
C ALA A 45 -12.16 -8.65 -33.49
N LEU A 46 -11.68 -8.42 -32.29
CA LEU A 46 -10.27 -8.07 -32.08
C LEU A 46 -9.42 -9.35 -32.26
N GLU A 47 -8.85 -9.51 -33.43
CA GLU A 47 -7.87 -10.54 -33.74
C GLU A 47 -6.47 -10.06 -33.32
N PRO A 48 -5.53 -11.00 -33.02
CA PRO A 48 -4.16 -10.65 -32.64
C PRO A 48 -3.47 -9.73 -33.67
N ALA A 49 -3.67 -9.97 -34.96
CA ALA A 49 -3.10 -9.16 -36.05
C ALA A 49 -3.56 -7.69 -36.03
N LEU A 50 -4.73 -7.39 -35.49
CA LEU A 50 -5.26 -6.03 -35.36
C LEU A 50 -4.71 -5.27 -34.17
N LEU A 51 -4.06 -5.96 -33.21
CA LEU A 51 -3.42 -5.32 -32.05
C LEU A 51 -2.09 -4.68 -32.47
N THR A 52 -2.17 -3.55 -33.14
CA THR A 52 -1.02 -2.82 -33.71
C THR A 52 -0.59 -1.65 -32.81
N THR A 53 0.65 -1.18 -33.01
CA THR A 53 1.14 0.04 -32.33
C THR A 53 0.26 1.26 -32.64
N ARG A 54 -0.33 1.34 -33.83
CA ARG A 54 -1.26 2.41 -34.22
C ARG A 54 -2.52 2.37 -33.35
N LEU A 55 -3.15 1.20 -33.20
CA LEU A 55 -4.34 1.01 -32.36
C LEU A 55 -4.04 1.38 -30.88
N LEU A 56 -2.89 0.98 -30.39
CA LEU A 56 -2.47 1.31 -29.00
C LEU A 56 -2.21 2.82 -28.81
N ARG A 57 -1.68 3.51 -29.85
CA ARG A 57 -1.55 4.99 -29.83
C ARG A 57 -2.91 5.66 -29.82
N SER A 58 -3.87 5.19 -30.61
CA SER A 58 -5.25 5.69 -30.57
C SER A 58 -5.90 5.53 -29.21
N TYR A 59 -5.65 4.39 -28.52
CA TYR A 59 -6.10 4.20 -27.14
C TYR A 59 -5.48 5.20 -26.16
N MET A 60 -4.19 5.49 -26.29
CA MET A 60 -3.54 6.51 -25.45
C MET A 60 -4.11 7.91 -25.70
N ALA A 61 -4.35 8.29 -26.97
CA ALA A 61 -4.97 9.56 -27.30
C ALA A 61 -6.37 9.66 -26.70
N TRP A 62 -7.19 8.62 -26.85
CA TRP A 62 -8.52 8.55 -26.24
C TRP A 62 -8.46 8.70 -24.71
N LEU A 63 -7.51 8.05 -24.02
CA LEU A 63 -7.35 8.23 -22.58
C LEU A 63 -7.05 9.68 -22.19
N HIS A 64 -6.29 10.41 -23.02
CA HIS A 64 -6.03 11.83 -22.82
C HIS A 64 -7.29 12.68 -23.04
N GLU A 65 -8.05 12.41 -24.10
CA GLU A 65 -9.32 13.09 -24.44
C GLU A 65 -10.37 12.88 -23.34
N GLN A 66 -10.39 11.69 -22.69
CA GLN A 66 -11.26 11.42 -21.56
C GLN A 66 -10.80 12.10 -20.25
N GLY A 67 -9.74 12.90 -20.26
CA GLY A 67 -9.27 13.64 -19.09
C GLY A 67 -8.60 12.80 -18.00
N TYR A 68 -8.16 11.58 -18.29
CA TYR A 68 -7.49 10.76 -17.29
C TYR A 68 -6.15 11.37 -16.85
N ALA A 69 -5.87 11.29 -15.53
CA ALA A 69 -4.60 11.74 -14.99
C ALA A 69 -3.42 10.98 -15.62
N LYS A 70 -2.28 11.66 -15.82
CA LYS A 70 -1.05 11.08 -16.39
C LYS A 70 -0.61 9.78 -15.71
N THR A 71 -0.78 9.69 -14.40
CA THR A 71 -0.48 8.48 -13.61
C THR A 71 -1.39 7.31 -13.97
N THR A 72 -2.69 7.57 -14.17
CA THR A 72 -3.68 6.58 -14.59
C THR A 72 -3.39 6.09 -16.00
N ILE A 73 -3.09 7.00 -16.93
CA ILE A 73 -2.70 6.65 -18.30
C ILE A 73 -1.44 5.78 -18.29
N GLY A 74 -0.41 6.18 -17.53
CA GLY A 74 0.82 5.40 -17.40
C GLY A 74 0.58 3.98 -16.87
N ARG A 75 -0.30 3.81 -15.87
CA ARG A 75 -0.67 2.51 -15.32
C ARG A 75 -1.39 1.64 -16.37
N ARG A 76 -2.39 2.19 -17.06
CA ARG A 76 -3.15 1.49 -18.11
C ARG A 76 -2.28 1.05 -19.27
N VAL A 77 -1.41 1.92 -19.74
CA VAL A 77 -0.42 1.59 -20.78
C VAL A 77 0.52 0.48 -20.32
N SER A 78 0.93 0.50 -19.06
CA SER A 78 1.76 -0.56 -18.48
C SER A 78 1.02 -1.90 -18.40
N ALA A 79 -0.29 -1.89 -18.12
CA ALA A 79 -1.14 -3.09 -18.14
C ALA A 79 -1.21 -3.68 -19.56
N VAL A 80 -1.51 -2.85 -20.56
CA VAL A 80 -1.54 -3.28 -21.98
C VAL A 80 -0.19 -3.82 -22.43
N ARG A 81 0.92 -3.12 -22.10
CA ARG A 81 2.28 -3.59 -22.43
C ARG A 81 2.59 -4.96 -21.80
N SER A 82 2.21 -5.17 -20.55
CA SER A 82 2.40 -6.43 -19.85
C SER A 82 1.60 -7.57 -20.49
N TRP A 83 0.36 -7.28 -20.91
CA TRP A 83 -0.49 -8.22 -21.60
C TRP A 83 0.05 -8.56 -22.99
N CYS A 84 0.44 -7.57 -23.81
CA CYS A 84 1.08 -7.82 -25.11
C CYS A 84 2.34 -8.68 -24.98
N ARG A 85 3.17 -8.43 -23.96
CA ARG A 85 4.35 -9.26 -23.68
C ARG A 85 3.99 -10.71 -23.34
N PHE A 86 2.88 -10.91 -22.63
CA PHE A 86 2.36 -12.25 -22.37
C PHE A 86 1.91 -12.93 -23.67
N LEU A 87 1.16 -12.25 -24.53
CA LEU A 87 0.70 -12.76 -25.82
C LEU A 87 1.87 -13.15 -26.74
N CYS A 88 2.95 -12.37 -26.74
CA CYS A 88 4.18 -12.75 -27.47
C CYS A 88 4.80 -14.06 -26.94
N ARG A 89 4.84 -14.22 -25.60
CA ARG A 89 5.37 -15.45 -24.99
C ARG A 89 4.53 -16.68 -25.29
N GLN A 90 3.23 -16.49 -25.48
CA GLN A 90 2.29 -17.54 -25.88
C GLN A 90 2.28 -17.81 -27.40
N GLY A 91 3.10 -17.07 -28.17
CA GLY A 91 3.11 -17.20 -29.63
C GLY A 91 1.89 -16.59 -30.33
N THR A 92 0.97 -15.94 -29.59
CA THR A 92 -0.23 -15.30 -30.16
C THR A 92 0.12 -14.04 -30.95
N LEU A 93 1.17 -13.33 -30.58
CA LEU A 93 1.73 -12.18 -31.28
C LEU A 93 3.18 -12.47 -31.67
N ALA A 94 3.55 -12.16 -32.92
CA ALA A 94 4.91 -12.31 -33.40
C ALA A 94 5.89 -11.29 -32.78
N ALA A 95 5.42 -10.07 -32.51
CA ALA A 95 6.17 -8.99 -31.89
C ALA A 95 5.27 -8.18 -30.94
N ASN A 96 5.86 -7.52 -29.95
CA ASN A 96 5.11 -6.73 -28.98
C ASN A 96 4.78 -5.34 -29.54
N PRO A 97 3.52 -5.06 -29.90
CA PRO A 97 3.12 -3.76 -30.47
C PRO A 97 3.24 -2.59 -29.47
N ALA A 98 3.44 -2.90 -28.18
CA ALA A 98 3.55 -1.91 -27.12
C ALA A 98 5.00 -1.51 -26.79
N ASP A 99 6.02 -2.11 -27.39
CA ASP A 99 7.42 -1.80 -27.07
C ASP A 99 7.81 -0.36 -27.43
N GLY A 100 7.27 0.18 -28.51
CA GLY A 100 7.46 1.58 -28.92
C GLY A 100 6.57 2.62 -28.23
N LEU A 101 5.68 2.19 -27.32
CA LEU A 101 4.81 3.12 -26.60
C LEU A 101 5.56 3.78 -25.44
N ARG A 102 5.62 5.09 -25.47
CA ARG A 102 6.08 5.87 -24.31
C ARG A 102 4.87 6.41 -23.56
N GLY A 103 4.74 6.03 -22.28
CA GLY A 103 3.73 6.65 -21.42
C GLY A 103 4.00 8.15 -21.22
N PRO A 104 3.02 8.93 -20.73
CA PRO A 104 3.22 10.35 -20.50
C PRO A 104 4.35 10.57 -19.49
N HIS A 105 5.22 11.55 -19.80
CA HIS A 105 6.30 11.92 -18.88
C HIS A 105 5.69 12.45 -17.58
N GLN A 106 6.04 11.81 -16.48
CA GLN A 106 5.69 12.25 -15.13
C GLN A 106 6.88 13.01 -14.55
N ALA A 107 6.71 14.29 -14.27
CA ALA A 107 7.69 15.00 -13.45
C ALA A 107 7.80 14.29 -12.09
N LYS A 108 9.01 13.97 -11.69
CA LYS A 108 9.28 13.44 -10.35
C LYS A 108 8.92 14.55 -9.35
N LYS A 109 7.78 14.44 -8.69
CA LYS A 109 7.49 15.30 -7.54
C LYS A 109 8.45 14.93 -6.43
N LEU A 110 9.02 15.93 -5.77
CA LEU A 110 9.78 15.69 -4.54
C LEU A 110 8.87 14.96 -3.55
N PRO A 111 9.39 13.95 -2.86
CA PRO A 111 8.64 13.28 -1.82
C PRO A 111 8.19 14.29 -0.78
N HIS A 112 6.91 14.28 -0.45
CA HIS A 112 6.35 15.09 0.62
C HIS A 112 6.41 14.28 1.92
N PHE A 113 6.93 14.90 2.99
CA PHE A 113 6.91 14.34 4.34
C PHE A 113 6.49 15.42 5.32
N LEU A 114 6.02 15.02 6.49
CA LEU A 114 5.69 15.93 7.60
C LEU A 114 6.90 16.06 8.50
N GLY A 115 7.16 17.25 9.01
CA GLY A 115 8.11 17.48 10.10
C GLY A 115 7.64 16.86 11.43
N GLU A 116 8.54 16.71 12.39
CA GLU A 116 8.25 16.07 13.69
C GLU A 116 7.12 16.75 14.44
N GLU A 117 7.08 18.10 14.43
CA GLU A 117 6.01 18.88 15.06
C GLU A 117 4.65 18.65 14.42
N ASP A 118 4.59 18.62 13.09
CA ASP A 118 3.36 18.34 12.34
C ASP A 118 2.86 16.93 12.58
N VAL A 119 3.79 15.96 12.64
CA VAL A 119 3.43 14.59 13.04
C VAL A 119 2.86 14.58 14.46
N ALA A 120 3.51 15.23 15.43
CA ALA A 120 3.02 15.28 16.80
C ALA A 120 1.62 15.90 16.88
N ARG A 121 1.36 17.00 16.14
CA ARG A 121 0.02 17.62 16.04
C ARG A 121 -1.02 16.67 15.48
N LEU A 122 -0.69 15.95 14.42
CA LEU A 122 -1.58 14.97 13.78
C LEU A 122 -1.90 13.81 14.74
N LEU A 123 -0.90 13.26 15.43
CA LEU A 123 -1.05 12.14 16.35
C LEU A 123 -1.88 12.53 17.60
N ALA A 124 -1.82 13.79 18.02
CA ALA A 124 -2.59 14.32 19.15
C ALA A 124 -4.04 14.69 18.80
N ALA A 125 -4.38 14.84 17.53
CA ALA A 125 -5.68 15.35 17.08
C ALA A 125 -6.89 14.46 17.43
N PRO A 126 -6.82 13.11 17.51
CA PRO A 126 -7.96 12.30 17.88
C PRO A 126 -8.39 12.52 19.34
N PRO A 127 -9.70 12.71 19.62
CA PRO A 127 -10.21 12.94 20.97
C PRO A 127 -9.98 11.71 21.85
N ALA A 128 -9.57 11.94 23.11
CA ALA A 128 -9.25 10.86 24.06
C ALA A 128 -10.52 10.29 24.75
N GLU A 129 -11.64 11.01 24.70
CA GLU A 129 -12.85 10.72 25.48
C GLU A 129 -13.79 9.73 24.79
N THR A 130 -13.62 9.52 23.48
CA THR A 130 -14.50 8.63 22.72
C THR A 130 -13.78 7.34 22.33
N PRO A 131 -14.47 6.17 22.36
CA PRO A 131 -13.85 4.90 21.95
C PRO A 131 -13.26 4.92 20.53
N LEU A 132 -13.91 5.64 19.60
CA LEU A 132 -13.41 5.79 18.23
C LEU A 132 -12.22 6.74 18.16
N GLY A 133 -12.16 7.77 19.00
CA GLY A 133 -11.00 8.65 19.09
C GLY A 133 -9.78 7.95 19.68
N VAL A 134 -9.95 7.15 20.75
CA VAL A 134 -8.90 6.28 21.31
C VAL A 134 -8.36 5.32 20.25
N ARG A 135 -9.25 4.68 19.48
CA ARG A 135 -8.87 3.86 18.34
C ARG A 135 -8.07 4.63 17.30
N ASP A 136 -8.56 5.79 16.91
CA ASP A 136 -7.98 6.59 15.83
C ASP A 136 -6.58 7.05 16.22
N ARG A 137 -6.37 7.42 17.50
CA ARG A 137 -5.04 7.72 18.03
C ARG A 137 -4.12 6.51 17.97
N ALA A 138 -4.58 5.34 18.42
CA ALA A 138 -3.78 4.11 18.32
C ALA A 138 -3.43 3.73 16.88
N VAL A 139 -4.34 3.96 15.92
CA VAL A 139 -4.08 3.76 14.47
C VAL A 139 -2.95 4.67 13.99
N LEU A 140 -3.00 5.97 14.31
CA LEU A 140 -2.00 6.94 13.87
C LEU A 140 -0.63 6.69 14.53
N GLU A 141 -0.61 6.47 15.84
CA GLU A 141 0.61 6.16 16.60
C GLU A 141 1.28 4.88 16.07
N THR A 142 0.53 3.82 15.85
CA THR A 142 1.07 2.55 15.32
C THR A 142 1.59 2.70 13.89
N LEU A 143 0.89 3.46 13.03
CA LEU A 143 1.34 3.72 11.65
C LEU A 143 2.69 4.43 11.61
N TYR A 144 2.83 5.47 12.43
CA TYR A 144 4.03 6.29 12.46
C TYR A 144 5.18 5.58 13.18
N SER A 145 4.94 5.08 14.40
CA SER A 145 5.97 4.44 15.23
C SER A 145 6.65 3.27 14.54
N ALA A 146 5.90 2.41 13.87
CA ALA A 146 6.44 1.22 13.21
C ALA A 146 6.63 1.38 11.69
N GLY A 147 6.40 2.56 11.15
CA GLY A 147 6.49 2.82 9.72
C GLY A 147 5.66 1.84 8.89
N LEU A 148 4.45 1.47 9.34
CA LEU A 148 3.65 0.44 8.70
C LEU A 148 3.07 0.89 7.36
N ARG A 149 2.94 -0.07 6.43
CA ARG A 149 2.01 0.11 5.31
C ARG A 149 0.57 0.03 5.84
N VAL A 150 -0.34 0.78 5.26
CA VAL A 150 -1.75 0.76 5.67
C VAL A 150 -2.35 -0.65 5.63
N SER A 151 -1.93 -1.49 4.68
CA SER A 151 -2.37 -2.89 4.60
C SER A 151 -1.77 -3.78 5.69
N GLU A 152 -0.56 -3.48 6.15
CA GLU A 152 0.08 -4.15 7.29
C GLU A 152 -0.68 -3.83 8.58
N LEU A 153 -1.00 -2.55 8.82
CA LEU A 153 -1.80 -2.12 9.97
C LEU A 153 -3.19 -2.78 9.98
N THR A 154 -3.92 -2.69 8.87
CA THR A 154 -5.29 -3.23 8.81
C THR A 154 -5.34 -4.76 8.82
N GLY A 155 -4.25 -5.42 8.45
CA GLY A 155 -4.08 -6.86 8.51
C GLY A 155 -3.57 -7.38 9.86
N LEU A 156 -3.30 -6.51 10.84
CA LEU A 156 -2.72 -6.89 12.11
C LEU A 156 -3.74 -7.60 12.99
N ASP A 157 -3.35 -8.76 13.53
CA ASP A 157 -4.13 -9.58 14.44
C ASP A 157 -3.56 -9.50 15.87
N LEU A 158 -4.40 -9.69 16.88
CA LEU A 158 -4.03 -9.58 18.29
C LEU A 158 -2.89 -10.51 18.65
N GLU A 159 -2.92 -11.77 18.18
CA GLU A 159 -1.90 -12.79 18.41
C GLU A 159 -0.51 -12.43 17.86
N ARG A 160 -0.43 -11.38 17.02
CA ARG A 160 0.78 -10.93 16.36
C ARG A 160 1.37 -9.67 16.96
N VAL A 161 0.81 -9.20 18.06
CA VAL A 161 1.29 -8.02 18.78
C VAL A 161 1.69 -8.44 20.17
N ASP A 162 2.96 -8.30 20.46
CA ASP A 162 3.52 -8.47 21.80
C ASP A 162 3.70 -7.08 22.41
N LEU A 163 2.83 -6.75 23.36
CA LEU A 163 2.83 -5.45 24.05
C LEU A 163 3.94 -5.32 25.11
N ASP A 164 4.52 -6.42 25.53
CA ASP A 164 5.57 -6.44 26.56
C ASP A 164 6.93 -6.19 25.91
N SER A 165 7.21 -6.86 24.78
CA SER A 165 8.45 -6.66 24.04
C SER A 165 8.39 -5.46 23.06
N GLY A 166 7.21 -4.85 22.83
CA GLY A 166 7.04 -3.80 21.84
C GLY A 166 7.21 -4.27 20.40
N LEU A 167 6.92 -5.52 20.11
CA LEU A 167 7.08 -6.13 18.80
C LEU A 167 5.73 -6.47 18.16
N ALA A 168 5.65 -6.29 16.86
CA ALA A 168 4.54 -6.77 16.06
C ALA A 168 5.04 -7.52 14.83
N THR A 169 4.45 -8.69 14.54
CA THR A 169 4.72 -9.44 13.32
C THR A 169 3.73 -9.02 12.24
N VAL A 170 4.20 -8.35 11.19
CA VAL A 170 3.35 -7.85 10.11
C VAL A 170 3.59 -8.60 8.80
N ARG A 171 2.51 -8.79 8.01
CA ARG A 171 2.57 -9.45 6.71
C ARG A 171 2.66 -8.42 5.59
N GLY A 172 3.78 -8.43 4.90
CA GLY A 172 4.02 -7.60 3.72
C GLY A 172 3.55 -8.23 2.40
N LYS A 173 3.95 -7.61 1.28
CA LYS A 173 3.66 -8.10 -0.06
C LYS A 173 4.27 -9.50 -0.28
N GLY A 174 3.48 -10.42 -0.83
CA GLY A 174 3.92 -11.81 -1.13
C GLY A 174 3.94 -12.72 0.10
N LYS A 175 3.12 -12.44 1.12
CA LYS A 175 3.01 -13.21 2.37
C LYS A 175 4.31 -13.26 3.20
N ARG A 176 5.27 -12.38 2.93
CA ARG A 176 6.49 -12.27 3.74
C ARG A 176 6.17 -11.56 5.04
N GLU A 177 6.69 -12.09 6.13
CA GLU A 177 6.56 -11.51 7.46
C GLU A 177 7.81 -10.68 7.78
N ARG A 178 7.62 -9.64 8.56
CA ARG A 178 8.69 -8.85 9.18
C ARG A 178 8.31 -8.45 10.59
N LEU A 179 9.29 -8.20 11.41
CA LEU A 179 9.09 -7.54 12.70
C LEU A 179 8.90 -6.04 12.48
N ALA A 180 8.07 -5.44 13.30
CA ALA A 180 7.81 -4.03 13.39
C ALA A 180 7.96 -3.60 14.84
N LEU A 181 8.75 -2.58 15.12
CA LEU A 181 8.99 -2.05 16.46
C LEU A 181 7.90 -1.03 16.80
N LEU A 182 7.38 -1.12 18.01
CA LEU A 182 6.38 -0.22 18.58
C LEU A 182 7.02 0.55 19.73
N GLY A 183 7.19 1.85 19.56
CA GLY A 183 7.70 2.71 20.64
C GLY A 183 6.67 2.90 21.77
N PRO A 184 7.10 3.45 22.92
CA PRO A 184 6.29 3.56 24.14
C PRO A 184 4.96 4.28 23.90
N GLN A 185 4.94 5.33 23.09
CA GLN A 185 3.72 6.09 22.79
C GLN A 185 2.68 5.27 22.02
N ALA A 186 3.15 4.46 21.06
CA ALA A 186 2.27 3.55 20.30
C ALA A 186 1.75 2.41 21.18
N LEU A 187 2.60 1.87 22.07
CA LEU A 187 2.22 0.83 23.02
C LEU A 187 1.16 1.33 24.00
N GLU A 188 1.33 2.54 24.56
CA GLU A 188 0.35 3.13 25.44
C GLU A 188 -0.99 3.37 24.72
N ALA A 189 -0.95 3.92 23.51
CA ALA A 189 -2.15 4.12 22.70
C ALA A 189 -2.85 2.80 22.36
N LEU A 190 -2.09 1.76 22.05
CA LEU A 190 -2.62 0.39 21.80
C LEU A 190 -3.24 -0.21 23.05
N LYS A 191 -2.59 -0.13 24.21
CA LYS A 191 -3.14 -0.61 25.50
C LYS A 191 -4.46 0.05 25.82
N ARG A 192 -4.56 1.38 25.67
CA ARG A 192 -5.80 2.14 25.87
C ARG A 192 -6.89 1.72 24.86
N TRP A 193 -6.52 1.53 23.60
CA TRP A 193 -7.47 1.06 22.59
C TRP A 193 -7.98 -0.34 22.89
N LEU A 194 -7.11 -1.28 23.24
CA LEU A 194 -7.50 -2.66 23.52
C LEU A 194 -8.45 -2.77 24.71
N ALA A 195 -8.30 -1.92 25.72
CA ALA A 195 -9.20 -1.87 26.87
C ALA A 195 -10.66 -1.48 26.48
N VAL A 196 -10.85 -0.64 25.45
CA VAL A 196 -12.19 -0.22 25.01
C VAL A 196 -12.69 -1.01 23.80
N ARG A 197 -11.80 -1.74 23.11
CA ARG A 197 -12.08 -2.46 21.87
C ARG A 197 -13.15 -3.56 22.06
N GLU A 198 -13.14 -4.25 23.21
CA GLU A 198 -14.06 -5.37 23.46
C GLU A 198 -15.52 -4.93 23.43
N GLY A 199 -15.83 -3.71 23.88
CA GLY A 199 -17.15 -3.12 23.78
C GLY A 199 -17.66 -2.96 22.34
N LEU A 200 -16.75 -2.83 21.38
CA LEU A 200 -17.08 -2.76 19.94
C LEU A 200 -17.08 -4.13 19.25
N ALA A 201 -16.41 -5.14 19.82
CA ALA A 201 -16.22 -6.45 19.25
C ALA A 201 -17.43 -7.40 19.43
N GLN A 202 -18.45 -7.01 20.23
CA GLN A 202 -19.56 -7.87 20.61
C GLN A 202 -20.28 -8.47 19.40
N GLY A 203 -20.22 -9.81 19.30
CA GLY A 203 -21.09 -10.64 18.46
C GLY A 203 -20.60 -11.03 17.09
N ARG A 204 -19.30 -10.90 16.71
CA ARG A 204 -18.85 -11.20 15.33
C ARG A 204 -17.50 -11.93 15.24
N GLY A 205 -17.52 -13.24 15.16
CA GLY A 205 -16.50 -14.22 14.76
C GLY A 205 -15.07 -13.73 14.44
N ARG A 206 -14.57 -13.95 13.22
CA ARG A 206 -13.18 -13.60 12.78
C ARG A 206 -12.78 -12.13 12.93
N ALA A 207 -13.71 -11.20 13.10
CA ALA A 207 -13.40 -9.81 13.42
C ALA A 207 -12.76 -9.68 14.81
N GLN A 208 -12.96 -10.65 15.70
CA GLN A 208 -12.37 -10.66 17.03
C GLN A 208 -10.83 -10.72 17.01
N ALA A 209 -10.21 -11.34 16.01
CA ALA A 209 -8.76 -11.43 15.91
C ALA A 209 -8.10 -10.10 15.47
N ALA A 210 -8.81 -9.19 14.77
CA ALA A 210 -8.24 -7.96 14.26
C ALA A 210 -7.89 -6.98 15.38
N VAL A 211 -6.69 -6.39 15.39
CA VAL A 211 -6.35 -5.33 16.34
C VAL A 211 -7.30 -4.14 16.17
N PHE A 212 -7.50 -3.66 14.95
CA PHE A 212 -8.31 -2.46 14.69
C PHE A 212 -9.68 -2.78 14.09
N LEU A 213 -10.73 -2.28 14.76
CA LEU A 213 -12.12 -2.45 14.36
C LEU A 213 -12.72 -1.13 13.86
N ASN A 214 -13.67 -1.23 12.95
CA ASN A 214 -14.53 -0.12 12.57
C ASN A 214 -15.69 0.07 13.59
N LYS A 215 -16.50 1.11 13.42
CA LYS A 215 -17.65 1.41 14.29
C LYS A 215 -18.68 0.28 14.39
N ASN A 216 -18.69 -0.65 13.46
CA ASN A 216 -19.61 -1.78 13.40
C ASN A 216 -18.98 -3.08 13.93
N GLY A 217 -17.82 -3.03 14.59
CA GLY A 217 -17.13 -4.20 15.13
C GLY A 217 -16.45 -5.09 14.08
N SER A 218 -16.39 -4.68 12.83
CA SER A 218 -15.68 -5.41 11.77
C SER A 218 -14.24 -4.87 11.61
N ARG A 219 -13.35 -5.66 11.00
CA ARG A 219 -11.96 -5.23 10.71
C ARG A 219 -11.92 -3.87 10.00
N LEU A 220 -11.05 -2.98 10.45
CA LEU A 220 -10.81 -1.69 9.82
C LEU A 220 -10.23 -1.89 8.42
N THR A 221 -10.68 -1.09 7.45
CA THR A 221 -10.20 -1.16 6.06
C THR A 221 -9.15 -0.09 5.75
N SER A 222 -8.27 -0.34 4.79
CA SER A 222 -7.30 0.66 4.34
C SER A 222 -7.95 1.97 3.86
N ARG A 223 -9.15 1.91 3.26
CA ARG A 223 -9.93 3.08 2.87
C ARG A 223 -10.40 3.87 4.10
N SER A 224 -10.82 3.17 5.15
CA SER A 224 -11.23 3.84 6.40
C SER A 224 -10.06 4.54 7.08
N VAL A 225 -8.86 3.93 7.05
CA VAL A 225 -7.63 4.57 7.55
C VAL A 225 -7.27 5.81 6.74
N GLY A 226 -7.38 5.76 5.39
CA GLY A 226 -7.17 6.94 4.54
C GLY A 226 -8.09 8.10 4.94
N ARG A 227 -9.40 7.84 5.06
CA ARG A 227 -10.39 8.85 5.49
C ARG A 227 -10.14 9.38 6.91
N LEU A 228 -9.64 8.51 7.79
CA LEU A 228 -9.26 8.90 9.15
C LEU A 228 -8.10 9.91 9.12
N VAL A 229 -7.05 9.63 8.35
CA VAL A 229 -5.92 10.55 8.17
C VAL A 229 -6.39 11.87 7.56
N GLU A 230 -7.18 11.86 6.48
CA GLU A 230 -7.76 13.06 5.85
C GLU A 230 -8.56 13.91 6.84
N LYS A 231 -9.40 13.27 7.67
CA LYS A 231 -10.20 13.94 8.71
C LYS A 231 -9.32 14.72 9.68
N TYR A 232 -8.28 14.08 10.22
CA TYR A 232 -7.44 14.73 11.23
C TYR A 232 -6.45 15.74 10.63
N LEU A 233 -6.01 15.54 9.40
CA LEU A 233 -5.25 16.57 8.67
C LEU A 233 -6.05 17.86 8.50
N ALA A 234 -7.33 17.75 8.10
CA ALA A 234 -8.21 18.89 7.97
C ALA A 234 -8.43 19.59 9.32
N GLN A 235 -8.58 18.82 10.41
CA GLN A 235 -8.81 19.36 11.76
C GLN A 235 -7.62 20.17 12.26
N VAL A 236 -6.38 19.77 11.97
CA VAL A 236 -5.16 20.46 12.43
C VAL A 236 -4.55 21.38 11.38
N GLY A 237 -5.20 21.56 10.23
CA GLY A 237 -4.75 22.48 9.18
C GLY A 237 -3.46 22.06 8.50
N LEU A 238 -3.19 20.76 8.36
CA LEU A 238 -2.03 20.22 7.67
C LEU A 238 -2.33 19.95 6.16
N ASP A 239 -1.25 19.76 5.38
CA ASP A 239 -1.35 19.53 3.93
C ASP A 239 -2.25 18.32 3.60
N PRO A 240 -3.36 18.51 2.86
CA PRO A 240 -4.29 17.44 2.50
C PRO A 240 -3.68 16.37 1.56
N ARG A 241 -2.50 16.64 0.97
CA ARG A 241 -1.78 15.64 0.18
C ARG A 241 -1.13 14.55 1.04
N THR A 242 -1.10 14.75 2.35
CA THR A 242 -0.60 13.76 3.31
C THR A 242 -1.46 12.51 3.32
N SER A 243 -0.84 11.37 3.40
CA SER A 243 -1.47 10.06 3.35
C SER A 243 -0.78 9.09 4.31
N PRO A 244 -1.30 7.88 4.56
CA PRO A 244 -0.57 6.86 5.31
C PRO A 244 0.82 6.54 4.73
N HIS A 245 1.01 6.68 3.42
CA HIS A 245 2.33 6.55 2.78
C HIS A 245 3.26 7.72 3.16
N THR A 246 2.72 8.91 3.29
CA THR A 246 3.49 10.08 3.75
C THR A 246 3.97 9.88 5.18
N LEU A 247 3.12 9.39 6.10
CA LEU A 247 3.53 9.08 7.48
C LEU A 247 4.68 8.08 7.54
N ARG A 248 4.61 7.02 6.73
CA ARG A 248 5.70 6.05 6.62
C ARG A 248 6.97 6.66 6.00
N HIS A 249 6.83 7.60 5.09
CA HIS A 249 7.98 8.33 4.53
C HIS A 249 8.59 9.26 5.57
N SER A 250 7.75 9.99 6.35
CA SER A 250 8.21 10.81 7.48
C SER A 250 8.95 9.98 8.51
N PHE A 251 8.43 8.80 8.89
CA PHE A 251 9.16 7.85 9.75
C PHE A 251 10.56 7.55 9.23
N ALA A 252 10.69 7.20 7.95
CA ALA A 252 12.00 6.88 7.37
C ALA A 252 12.95 8.09 7.36
N THR A 253 12.42 9.27 7.01
CA THR A 253 13.20 10.52 6.95
C THR A 253 13.67 10.92 8.35
N HIS A 254 12.79 10.91 9.35
CA HIS A 254 13.15 11.27 10.72
C HIS A 254 14.20 10.33 11.32
N LEU A 255 14.11 9.03 11.08
CA LEU A 255 15.16 8.10 11.50
C LEU A 255 16.53 8.43 10.87
N LEU A 256 16.54 8.73 9.56
CA LEU A 256 17.79 9.09 8.87
C LEU A 256 18.34 10.43 9.34
N ASP A 257 17.49 11.44 9.52
CA ASP A 257 17.87 12.77 9.99
C ASP A 257 18.44 12.71 11.43
N ASN A 258 17.93 11.79 12.25
CA ASN A 258 18.40 11.52 13.61
C ASN A 258 19.55 10.50 13.67
N GLY A 259 20.18 10.21 12.54
CA GLY A 259 21.43 9.45 12.46
C GLY A 259 21.30 7.94 12.39
N ALA A 260 20.11 7.37 12.15
CA ALA A 260 20.00 5.94 11.88
C ALA A 260 20.68 5.58 10.56
N ASP A 261 21.36 4.44 10.52
CA ASP A 261 21.96 3.97 9.28
C ASP A 261 20.88 3.51 8.26
N ILE A 262 21.14 3.75 6.99
CA ILE A 262 20.18 3.50 5.91
C ILE A 262 19.79 2.01 5.81
N ARG A 263 20.66 1.07 6.20
CA ARG A 263 20.38 -0.37 6.16
C ARG A 263 19.39 -0.73 7.25
N SER A 264 19.59 -0.23 8.47
CA SER A 264 18.65 -0.41 9.58
C SER A 264 17.25 0.14 9.21
N VAL A 265 17.18 1.32 8.60
CA VAL A 265 15.91 1.89 8.12
C VAL A 265 15.27 1.02 7.03
N GLN A 266 16.05 0.50 6.09
CA GLN A 266 15.54 -0.40 5.05
C GLN A 266 15.02 -1.72 5.64
N GLU A 267 15.68 -2.27 6.64
CA GLU A 267 15.26 -3.47 7.35
C GLU A 267 13.97 -3.23 8.13
N LEU A 268 13.88 -2.14 8.90
CA LEU A 268 12.67 -1.72 9.61
C LEU A 268 11.49 -1.53 8.65
N LEU A 269 11.72 -1.01 7.47
CA LEU A 269 10.69 -0.83 6.45
C LEU A 269 10.37 -2.11 5.65
N GLY A 270 11.19 -3.14 5.69
CA GLY A 270 11.02 -4.37 4.90
C GLY A 270 11.16 -4.09 3.41
N HIS A 271 12.21 -3.40 2.97
CA HIS A 271 12.52 -3.14 1.58
C HIS A 271 13.16 -4.36 0.90
N ARG A 272 12.82 -4.59 -0.36
CA ARG A 272 13.03 -5.82 -1.15
C ARG A 272 14.48 -6.11 -1.59
N SER A 273 15.46 -5.26 -1.29
CA SER A 273 16.77 -5.31 -1.97
C SER A 273 17.85 -6.14 -1.26
N LEU A 274 17.58 -6.76 -0.13
CA LEU A 274 18.50 -7.74 0.44
C LEU A 274 17.83 -9.12 0.36
N SER A 275 18.41 -9.95 -0.49
CA SER A 275 18.03 -11.34 -0.75
C SER A 275 18.00 -12.13 0.56
N THR A 276 17.08 -13.08 0.58
CA THR A 276 16.92 -14.15 1.57
C THR A 276 16.07 -13.82 2.79
N THR A 277 15.23 -14.76 3.11
CA THR A 277 14.57 -14.97 4.38
C THR A 277 15.58 -14.76 5.51
N GLN A 278 15.78 -13.53 5.95
CA GLN A 278 16.56 -13.30 7.16
C GLN A 278 15.72 -13.86 8.30
N ILE A 279 16.18 -14.95 8.85
CA ILE A 279 15.81 -15.40 10.18
C ILE A 279 16.25 -14.26 11.09
N TYR A 280 15.29 -13.49 11.63
CA TYR A 280 15.60 -12.48 12.64
C TYR A 280 16.17 -13.19 13.85
N THR A 281 17.48 -13.15 13.98
CA THR A 281 18.17 -13.65 15.19
C THR A 281 17.98 -12.62 16.31
N HIS A 282 18.11 -13.03 17.54
CA HIS A 282 18.07 -12.12 18.69
C HIS A 282 19.06 -10.95 18.53
N VAL A 283 20.25 -11.20 17.97
CA VAL A 283 21.28 -10.18 17.71
C VAL A 283 20.81 -9.13 16.69
N THR A 284 20.14 -9.57 15.62
CA THR A 284 19.61 -8.63 14.60
C THR A 284 18.49 -7.79 15.17
N THR A 285 17.58 -8.38 15.97
CA THR A 285 16.48 -7.67 16.61
C THR A 285 17.00 -6.63 17.61
N HIS A 286 17.97 -6.97 18.45
CA HIS A 286 18.59 -6.04 19.40
C HIS A 286 19.22 -4.82 18.70
N ARG A 287 20.00 -5.07 17.65
CA ARG A 287 20.61 -3.99 16.87
C ARG A 287 19.56 -3.04 16.23
N LEU A 288 18.45 -3.59 15.74
CA LEU A 288 17.38 -2.79 15.19
C LEU A 288 16.67 -1.98 16.27
N GLN A 289 16.47 -2.54 17.45
CA GLN A 289 15.92 -1.83 18.61
C GLN A 289 16.82 -0.68 19.04
N GLU A 290 18.12 -0.90 19.19
CA GLU A 290 19.08 0.17 19.54
C GLU A 290 19.07 1.31 18.49
N SER A 291 19.06 0.96 17.20
CA SER A 291 19.00 1.95 16.13
C SER A 291 17.69 2.74 16.16
N TYR A 292 16.57 2.07 16.48
CA TYR A 292 15.26 2.69 16.61
C TYR A 292 15.21 3.62 17.82
N GLU A 293 15.62 3.14 19.01
CA GLU A 293 15.62 3.90 20.26
C GLU A 293 16.46 5.16 20.19
N LYS A 294 17.60 5.11 19.48
CA LYS A 294 18.48 6.26 19.32
C LYS A 294 17.96 7.32 18.35
N ALA A 295 17.17 6.93 17.35
CA ALA A 295 16.86 7.79 16.23
C ALA A 295 15.37 8.10 16.05
N HIS A 296 14.46 7.33 16.67
CA HIS A 296 13.03 7.59 16.50
C HIS A 296 12.54 8.69 17.45
N PRO A 297 11.86 9.75 16.96
CA PRO A 297 11.45 10.90 17.81
C PRO A 297 10.49 10.55 18.94
N ARG A 298 9.89 9.36 18.88
CA ARG A 298 8.89 8.87 19.87
C ARG A 298 9.26 7.48 20.42
N ALA A 299 10.55 7.15 20.42
CA ALA A 299 11.08 5.97 21.08
C ALA A 299 11.00 6.10 22.60
#